data_41db7e3571878aa3e31d1190b74c3e78
#
_entry.id   41db7e3571878aa3e31d1190b74c3e78
#
_cell.length_a   1.000
_cell.length_b   1.000
_cell.length_c   1.000
_cell.angle_alpha   90.00
_cell.angle_beta   90.00
_cell.angle_gamma   90.00
#
_symmetry.space_group_name_H-M   'P 1'
#
loop_
_entity.id
_entity.type
_entity.pdbx_description
1 polymer ?
#
loop_
_entity_poly.entity_id
_entity_poly.type
_entity_poly.pdbx_seq_one_letter_code
_entity_poly.pdbx_strand_id
1 'polypeptide(L)'
;KIASDLADLGLETEAAGSNRLVLDLGDKVQFADGSVTLDAAAENFLTDLALRLAEEPPRQGLVVGHTDHQGGAYVNTRLSERRAEAVMSFLLENGLQSADLRAEGRGETEPKVPFEQELILGAEVNRRIELELVWPENPASGN
;
A
#
# COMPACT_ATOMS: atom_id res chain seq x y z
N LYS A 1 13.21 -6.23 12.66
CA LYS A 1 13.45 -7.31 11.70
C LYS A 1 12.55 -7.26 10.48
N ILE A 2 11.22 -7.17 10.71
CA ILE A 2 10.29 -7.13 9.58
C ILE A 2 10.50 -5.88 8.73
N ALA A 3 10.81 -4.74 9.34
CA ALA A 3 11.07 -3.51 8.60
C ALA A 3 12.29 -3.67 7.68
N SER A 4 13.33 -4.36 8.15
CA SER A 4 14.52 -4.63 7.36
C SER A 4 14.20 -5.55 6.19
N ASP A 5 13.41 -6.61 6.44
CA ASP A 5 13.00 -7.54 5.41
C ASP A 5 12.18 -6.84 4.32
N LEU A 6 11.32 -5.91 4.71
CA LEU A 6 10.51 -5.16 3.76
C LEU A 6 11.33 -4.15 2.98
N ALA A 7 12.32 -3.52 3.63
CA ALA A 7 13.22 -2.60 2.94
C ALA A 7 14.01 -3.32 1.85
N ASP A 8 14.34 -4.59 2.05
CA ASP A 8 15.05 -5.39 1.05
C ASP A 8 14.24 -5.59 -0.23
N LEU A 9 12.92 -5.39 -0.18
CA LEU A 9 12.07 -5.44 -1.37
C LEU A 9 12.09 -4.12 -2.15
N GLY A 10 12.82 -3.13 -1.67
CA GLY A 10 12.89 -1.82 -2.32
C GLY A 10 11.73 -0.92 -1.97
N LEU A 11 11.06 -1.17 -0.85
CA LEU A 11 9.93 -0.37 -0.42
C LEU A 11 10.37 0.81 0.41
N GLU A 12 9.69 1.92 0.22
CA GLU A 12 9.79 3.08 1.08
C GLU A 12 8.93 2.81 2.31
N THR A 13 9.57 2.73 3.47
CA THR A 13 8.89 2.41 4.73
C THR A 13 9.02 3.57 5.70
N GLU A 14 7.96 3.81 6.46
CA GLU A 14 7.96 4.85 7.48
C GLU A 14 7.35 4.28 8.76
N ALA A 15 8.10 4.39 9.86
CA ALA A 15 7.61 3.96 11.15
C ALA A 15 6.59 4.98 11.67
N ALA A 16 5.40 4.51 12.02
CA ALA A 16 4.32 5.36 12.52
C ALA A 16 4.01 5.06 13.98
N GLY A 17 4.95 4.42 14.68
CA GLY A 17 4.82 3.99 16.05
C GLY A 17 5.68 2.76 16.28
N SER A 18 5.72 2.26 17.51
CA SER A 18 6.59 1.13 17.85
C SER A 18 6.18 -0.16 17.15
N ASN A 19 4.89 -0.30 16.79
CA ASN A 19 4.35 -1.51 16.17
C ASN A 19 3.61 -1.21 14.86
N ARG A 20 3.86 -0.05 14.25
CA ARG A 20 3.17 0.37 13.02
C ARG A 20 4.18 0.72 11.94
N LEU A 21 3.87 0.33 10.71
CA LEU A 21 4.64 0.72 9.53
C LEU A 21 3.69 1.20 8.44
N VAL A 22 4.10 2.21 7.71
CA VAL A 22 3.46 2.65 6.47
C VAL A 22 4.41 2.32 5.33
N LEU A 23 3.93 1.54 4.37
CA LEU A 23 4.71 1.13 3.20
C LEU A 23 4.13 1.81 1.97
N ASP A 24 4.97 2.53 1.24
CA ASP A 24 4.59 3.05 -0.08
C ASP A 24 5.06 2.03 -1.11
N LEU A 25 4.14 1.41 -1.83
CA LEU A 25 4.50 0.40 -2.82
C LEU A 25 5.14 1.01 -4.07
N GLY A 26 5.00 2.33 -4.25
CA GLY A 26 5.71 3.08 -5.27
C GLY A 26 5.51 2.52 -6.67
N ASP A 27 6.60 2.43 -7.42
CA ASP A 27 6.56 1.91 -8.78
C ASP A 27 6.44 0.40 -8.86
N LYS A 28 6.45 -0.30 -7.73
CA LYS A 28 6.29 -1.76 -7.70
C LYS A 28 4.86 -2.18 -8.04
N VAL A 29 3.88 -1.34 -7.74
CA VAL A 29 2.47 -1.62 -8.02
C VAL A 29 1.90 -0.38 -8.69
N GLN A 30 1.83 -0.41 -10.02
CA GLN A 30 1.27 0.67 -10.82
C GLN A 30 0.13 0.12 -11.67
N PHE A 31 -0.84 0.97 -11.94
CA PHE A 31 -1.99 0.63 -12.77
C PHE A 31 -1.99 1.51 -14.03
N ALA A 32 -2.37 0.92 -15.13
CA ALA A 32 -2.59 1.70 -16.34
C ALA A 32 -3.78 2.66 -16.12
N ASP A 33 -3.86 3.70 -16.92
CA ASP A 33 -4.93 4.71 -16.80
C ASP A 33 -6.30 4.04 -16.76
N GLY A 34 -7.06 4.35 -15.73
CA GLY A 34 -8.41 3.80 -15.55
C GLY A 34 -8.49 2.33 -15.20
N SER A 35 -7.36 1.63 -15.14
CA SER A 35 -7.34 0.20 -14.89
C SER A 35 -7.33 -0.13 -13.40
N VAL A 36 -7.94 -1.25 -13.06
CA VAL A 36 -7.91 -1.84 -11.72
C VAL A 36 -7.31 -3.24 -11.75
N THR A 37 -6.62 -3.58 -12.82
CA THR A 37 -6.02 -4.90 -13.02
C THR A 37 -4.53 -4.85 -12.67
N LEU A 38 -4.08 -5.83 -11.87
CA LEU A 38 -2.67 -5.98 -11.53
C LEU A 38 -1.96 -6.64 -12.72
N ASP A 39 -0.79 -6.11 -13.09
CA ASP A 39 0.02 -6.75 -14.12
C ASP A 39 0.92 -7.81 -13.49
N ALA A 40 1.65 -8.54 -14.34
CA ALA A 40 2.50 -9.64 -13.89
C ALA A 40 3.60 -9.16 -12.93
N ALA A 41 4.17 -7.99 -13.19
CA ALA A 41 5.22 -7.44 -12.32
C ALA A 41 4.66 -7.11 -10.93
N ALA A 42 3.48 -6.50 -10.88
CA ALA A 42 2.82 -6.20 -9.61
C ALA A 42 2.47 -7.49 -8.86
N GLU A 43 1.96 -8.50 -9.56
CA GLU A 43 1.62 -9.78 -8.95
C GLU A 43 2.85 -10.47 -8.37
N ASN A 44 3.95 -10.48 -9.10
CA ASN A 44 5.19 -11.07 -8.62
C ASN A 44 5.70 -10.36 -7.37
N PHE A 45 5.65 -9.03 -7.38
CA PHE A 45 6.09 -8.25 -6.23
C PHE A 45 5.19 -8.51 -5.02
N LEU A 46 3.88 -8.52 -5.22
CA LEU A 46 2.92 -8.74 -4.13
C LEU A 46 3.00 -10.16 -3.57
N THR A 47 3.36 -11.14 -4.41
CA THR A 47 3.60 -12.51 -3.94
C THR A 47 4.78 -12.53 -2.97
N ASP A 48 5.89 -11.87 -3.31
CA ASP A 48 7.04 -11.77 -2.41
C ASP A 48 6.67 -11.03 -1.13
N LEU A 49 5.92 -9.96 -1.24
CA LEU A 49 5.49 -9.18 -0.08
C LEU A 49 4.62 -10.04 0.84
N ALA A 50 3.67 -10.79 0.28
CA ALA A 50 2.81 -11.67 1.08
C ALA A 50 3.62 -12.72 1.83
N LEU A 51 4.64 -13.29 1.19
CA LEU A 51 5.52 -14.28 1.83
C LEU A 51 6.27 -13.67 3.01
N ARG A 52 6.80 -12.45 2.82
CA ARG A 52 7.52 -11.77 3.90
C ARG A 52 6.60 -11.44 5.07
N LEU A 53 5.41 -10.94 4.78
CA LEU A 53 4.44 -10.60 5.82
C LEU A 53 3.92 -11.85 6.53
N ALA A 54 3.86 -13.00 5.84
CA ALA A 54 3.40 -14.25 6.45
C ALA A 54 4.37 -14.77 7.52
N GLU A 55 5.64 -14.40 7.44
CA GLU A 55 6.63 -14.79 8.45
C GLU A 55 6.37 -14.09 9.79
N GLU A 56 5.84 -12.88 9.74
CA GLU A 56 5.51 -12.10 10.93
C GLU A 56 4.24 -11.31 10.62
N PRO A 57 3.07 -11.99 10.67
CA PRO A 57 1.84 -11.36 10.17
C PRO A 57 1.37 -10.20 11.02
N PRO A 58 0.93 -9.12 10.36
CA PRO A 58 0.34 -8.00 11.08
C PRO A 58 -1.01 -8.37 11.67
N ARG A 59 -1.36 -7.74 12.78
CA ARG A 59 -2.67 -7.90 13.39
C ARG A 59 -3.75 -7.18 12.59
N GLN A 60 -3.40 -6.01 12.07
CA GLN A 60 -4.30 -5.18 11.27
C GLN A 60 -3.55 -4.64 10.09
N GLY A 61 -4.26 -4.44 8.99
CA GLY A 61 -3.71 -3.81 7.82
C GLY A 61 -4.75 -3.01 7.08
N LEU A 62 -4.32 -1.90 6.52
CA LEU A 62 -5.16 -1.06 5.67
C LEU A 62 -4.43 -0.84 4.36
N VAL A 63 -5.06 -1.25 3.27
CA VAL A 63 -4.55 -0.97 1.93
C VAL A 63 -5.21 0.31 1.46
N VAL A 64 -4.41 1.33 1.18
CA VAL A 64 -4.91 2.65 0.83
C VAL A 64 -4.53 3.00 -0.59
N GLY A 65 -5.54 3.31 -1.41
CA GLY A 65 -5.33 3.77 -2.78
C GLY A 65 -5.38 5.29 -2.84
N HIS A 66 -4.44 5.86 -3.58
CA HIS A 66 -4.39 7.30 -3.84
C HIS A 66 -4.32 7.55 -5.33
N THR A 67 -4.85 8.69 -5.77
CA THR A 67 -4.76 9.11 -7.17
C THR A 67 -4.04 10.46 -7.27
N ASP A 68 -3.69 10.82 -8.50
CA ASP A 68 -3.29 12.19 -8.78
C ASP A 68 -4.53 13.09 -8.78
N HIS A 69 -4.35 14.37 -9.08
CA HIS A 69 -5.44 15.35 -9.03
C HIS A 69 -6.29 15.38 -10.30
N GLN A 70 -5.94 14.61 -11.33
CA GLN A 70 -6.67 14.62 -12.60
C GLN A 70 -7.97 13.83 -12.49
N GLY A 71 -9.01 14.35 -13.12
CA GLY A 71 -10.32 13.72 -13.13
C GLY A 71 -11.23 14.18 -12.01
N GLY A 72 -12.42 13.60 -11.92
CA GLY A 72 -13.41 13.97 -10.92
C GLY A 72 -13.12 13.33 -9.57
N ALA A 73 -13.38 14.05 -8.50
CA ALA A 73 -13.09 13.56 -7.15
C ALA A 73 -13.82 12.25 -6.83
N TYR A 74 -15.09 12.15 -7.22
CA TYR A 74 -15.86 10.92 -6.98
C TYR A 74 -15.26 9.73 -7.74
N VAL A 75 -14.93 9.94 -9.02
CA VAL A 75 -14.35 8.89 -9.87
C VAL A 75 -13.01 8.44 -9.29
N ASN A 76 -12.17 9.39 -8.86
CA ASN A 76 -10.87 9.09 -8.28
C ASN A 76 -11.00 8.30 -6.98
N THR A 77 -11.96 8.67 -6.13
CA THR A 77 -12.19 7.93 -4.88
C THR A 77 -12.59 6.49 -5.17
N ARG A 78 -13.52 6.28 -6.10
CA ARG A 78 -13.97 4.94 -6.47
C ARG A 78 -12.84 4.14 -7.12
N LEU A 79 -12.08 4.75 -8.01
CA LEU A 79 -10.96 4.09 -8.68
C LEU A 79 -9.90 3.65 -7.68
N SER A 80 -9.53 4.55 -6.76
CA SER A 80 -8.52 4.23 -5.75
C SER A 80 -9.01 3.12 -4.81
N GLU A 81 -10.29 3.11 -4.47
CA GLU A 81 -10.88 2.05 -3.65
C GLU A 81 -10.78 0.70 -4.36
N ARG A 82 -11.12 0.65 -5.64
CA ARG A 82 -11.07 -0.59 -6.41
C ARG A 82 -9.65 -1.11 -6.58
N ARG A 83 -8.69 -0.21 -6.74
CA ARG A 83 -7.28 -0.58 -6.82
C ARG A 83 -6.78 -1.13 -5.48
N ALA A 84 -7.17 -0.49 -4.38
CA ALA A 84 -6.82 -0.98 -3.05
C ALA A 84 -7.43 -2.37 -2.80
N GLU A 85 -8.68 -2.57 -3.22
CA GLU A 85 -9.34 -3.88 -3.09
C GLU A 85 -8.64 -4.96 -3.89
N ALA A 86 -8.16 -4.62 -5.09
CA ALA A 86 -7.42 -5.58 -5.93
C ALA A 86 -6.13 -6.03 -5.24
N VAL A 87 -5.40 -5.09 -4.65
CA VAL A 87 -4.17 -5.41 -3.91
C VAL A 87 -4.49 -6.25 -2.67
N MET A 88 -5.50 -5.85 -1.91
CA MET A 88 -5.91 -6.58 -0.71
C MET A 88 -6.27 -8.02 -1.04
N SER A 89 -7.10 -8.21 -2.05
CA SER A 89 -7.55 -9.56 -2.45
C SER A 89 -6.38 -10.42 -2.87
N PHE A 90 -5.45 -9.85 -3.64
CA PHE A 90 -4.27 -10.60 -4.08
C PHE A 90 -3.41 -11.04 -2.89
N LEU A 91 -3.18 -10.14 -1.93
CA LEU A 91 -2.39 -10.49 -0.75
C LEU A 91 -3.05 -11.61 0.06
N LEU A 92 -4.36 -11.54 0.23
CA LEU A 92 -5.09 -12.58 0.98
C LEU A 92 -5.05 -13.93 0.25
N GLU A 93 -5.19 -13.91 -1.07
CA GLU A 93 -5.14 -15.13 -1.87
C GLU A 93 -3.77 -15.77 -1.88
N ASN A 94 -2.73 -14.99 -1.62
CA ASN A 94 -1.35 -15.47 -1.67
C ASN A 94 -0.71 -15.64 -0.29
N GLY A 95 -1.53 -15.82 0.72
CA GLY A 95 -1.06 -16.31 2.01
C GLY A 95 -0.91 -15.28 3.11
N LEU A 96 -1.20 -14.01 2.84
CA LEU A 96 -1.18 -13.04 3.92
C LEU A 96 -2.32 -13.36 4.89
N GLN A 97 -1.94 -13.57 6.15
CA GLN A 97 -2.89 -13.77 7.21
C GLN A 97 -2.93 -12.52 8.06
N SER A 98 -4.09 -11.93 8.17
CA SER A 98 -4.31 -10.79 9.05
C SER A 98 -5.71 -10.91 9.60
N ALA A 99 -5.85 -10.68 10.90
CA ALA A 99 -7.15 -10.75 11.54
C ALA A 99 -8.09 -9.67 10.99
N ASP A 100 -7.52 -8.55 10.53
CA ASP A 100 -8.32 -7.42 10.07
C ASP A 100 -7.55 -6.69 8.96
N LEU A 101 -7.83 -7.08 7.72
CA LEU A 101 -7.27 -6.42 6.54
C LEU A 101 -8.41 -5.73 5.79
N ARG A 102 -8.24 -4.43 5.52
CA ARG A 102 -9.25 -3.61 4.87
C ARG A 102 -8.64 -2.83 3.71
N ALA A 103 -9.50 -2.35 2.83
CA ALA A 103 -9.11 -1.52 1.70
C ALA A 103 -9.88 -0.21 1.74
N GLU A 104 -9.20 0.88 1.42
CA GLU A 104 -9.79 2.21 1.43
C GLU A 104 -9.26 3.02 0.26
N GLY A 105 -10.15 3.78 -0.39
CA GLY A 105 -9.76 4.71 -1.43
C GLY A 105 -9.85 6.13 -0.92
N ARG A 106 -8.74 6.87 -0.99
CA ARG A 106 -8.69 8.27 -0.56
C ARG A 106 -8.65 9.23 -1.74
N GLY A 107 -8.63 8.70 -2.97
CA GLY A 107 -8.62 9.53 -4.15
C GLY A 107 -7.46 10.50 -4.15
N GLU A 108 -7.76 11.76 -4.45
CA GLU A 108 -6.75 12.82 -4.53
C GLU A 108 -6.59 13.61 -3.22
N THR A 109 -7.24 13.19 -2.13
CA THR A 109 -7.35 13.99 -0.91
C THR A 109 -6.07 14.05 -0.08
N GLU A 110 -5.12 13.11 -0.29
CA GLU A 110 -3.88 13.07 0.48
C GLU A 110 -2.69 12.89 -0.47
N PRO A 111 -2.35 13.92 -1.24
CA PRO A 111 -1.23 13.81 -2.16
C PRO A 111 0.10 13.69 -1.41
N LYS A 112 0.99 12.88 -1.95
CA LYS A 112 2.34 12.73 -1.40
C LYS A 112 3.14 14.00 -1.63
N VAL A 113 2.92 14.64 -2.78
CA VAL A 113 3.54 15.91 -3.12
C VAL A 113 2.49 16.89 -3.61
N PRO A 114 2.68 18.20 -3.40
CA PRO A 114 1.74 19.22 -3.90
C PRO A 114 1.64 19.19 -5.42
N PHE A 115 0.57 19.77 -5.94
CA PHE A 115 0.31 19.83 -7.37
C PHE A 115 1.49 20.40 -8.19
N GLU A 116 2.13 21.43 -7.68
CA GLU A 116 3.28 22.04 -8.38
C GLU A 116 4.41 21.04 -8.56
N GLN A 117 4.65 20.20 -7.58
CA GLN A 117 5.69 19.19 -7.66
C GLN A 117 5.24 18.00 -8.50
N GLU A 118 3.95 17.70 -8.51
CA GLU A 118 3.41 16.66 -9.37
C GLU A 118 3.66 16.99 -10.84
N LEU A 119 3.56 18.26 -11.23
CA LEU A 119 3.83 18.69 -12.59
C LEU A 119 5.29 18.44 -13.00
N ILE A 120 6.20 18.48 -12.04
CA ILE A 120 7.64 18.29 -12.29
C ILE A 120 8.03 16.82 -12.22
N LEU A 121 7.55 16.09 -11.21
CA LEU A 121 7.94 14.72 -10.92
C LEU A 121 7.12 13.68 -11.68
N GLY A 122 5.97 14.08 -12.20
CA GLY A 122 5.02 13.17 -12.83
C GLY A 122 3.90 12.78 -11.89
N ALA A 123 2.74 12.47 -12.48
CA ALA A 123 1.54 12.14 -11.71
C ALA A 123 1.69 10.84 -10.92
N GLU A 124 2.59 9.95 -11.32
CA GLU A 124 2.78 8.64 -10.69
C GLU A 124 3.15 8.77 -9.21
N VAL A 125 3.78 9.86 -8.82
CA VAL A 125 4.20 10.06 -7.43
C VAL A 125 2.98 10.10 -6.50
N ASN A 126 1.85 10.62 -6.99
CA ASN A 126 0.61 10.68 -6.22
C ASN A 126 -0.34 9.51 -6.51
N ARG A 127 -0.17 8.81 -7.64
CA ARG A 127 -0.94 7.61 -7.96
C ARG A 127 -0.25 6.41 -7.33
N ARG A 128 -0.59 6.11 -6.09
CA ARG A 128 0.13 5.10 -5.33
C ARG A 128 -0.79 4.26 -4.47
N ILE A 129 -0.28 3.11 -4.08
CA ILE A 129 -0.90 2.26 -3.07
C ILE A 129 0.02 2.26 -1.86
N GLU A 130 -0.55 2.45 -0.68
CA GLU A 130 0.16 2.37 0.60
C GLU A 130 -0.46 1.27 1.45
N LEU A 131 0.38 0.65 2.28
CA LEU A 131 -0.07 -0.28 3.30
C LEU A 131 0.22 0.31 4.66
N GLU A 132 -0.81 0.38 5.50
CA GLU A 132 -0.65 0.78 6.90
C GLU A 132 -0.82 -0.47 7.73
N LEU A 133 0.28 -0.94 8.31
CA LEU A 133 0.32 -2.23 9.00
C LEU A 133 0.56 -2.05 10.49
N VAL A 134 -0.15 -2.83 11.29
CA VAL A 134 -0.04 -2.80 12.75
C VAL A 134 0.21 -4.23 13.24
N TRP A 135 1.27 -4.41 14.00
CA TRP A 135 1.59 -5.69 14.62
C TRP A 135 1.12 -5.71 16.06
N PRO A 136 0.94 -6.90 16.65
CA PRO A 136 0.68 -6.99 18.08
C PRO A 136 1.84 -6.35 18.85
N GLU A 137 1.53 -5.67 19.94
CA GLU A 137 2.59 -5.16 20.80
C GLU A 137 3.35 -6.35 21.40
N ASN A 138 4.67 -6.22 21.44
CA ASN A 138 5.51 -7.23 22.04
C ASN A 138 5.48 -7.06 23.57
N PRO A 139 4.90 -8.02 24.32
CA PRO A 139 4.80 -7.89 25.77
C PRO A 139 6.17 -7.70 26.43
N ALA A 140 7.23 -8.31 25.87
CA ALA A 140 8.56 -8.17 26.44
C ALA A 140 9.12 -6.77 26.24
N SER A 141 8.77 -6.07 25.15
CA SER A 141 9.22 -4.71 24.92
C SER A 141 8.22 -3.68 25.42
N GLY A 142 6.97 -4.08 25.63
CA GLY A 142 5.93 -3.21 26.15
C GLY A 142 5.97 -3.04 27.66
N ASN A 143 6.78 -3.79 28.31
CA ASN A 143 6.92 -3.76 29.77
C ASN A 143 8.05 -2.87 30.19
#